data_336eb8509b7d487b4dc9b0ca4379cd94
#
_entry.id   336eb8509b7d487b4dc9b0ca4379cd94
#
_cell.length_a   1.000
_cell.length_b   1.000
_cell.length_c   1.000
_cell.angle_alpha   90.00
_cell.angle_beta   90.00
_cell.angle_gamma   90.00
#
_symmetry.space_group_name_H-M   'P 1'
#
loop_
_entity.id
_entity.type
_entity.pdbx_description
1 polymer ?
#
loop_
_entity_poly.entity_id
_entity_poly.type
_entity_poly.pdbx_seq_one_letter_code
_entity_poly.pdbx_strand_id
1 'polypeptide(L)'
;MVYTVRLLNYKMRLEEMSYPLHLGVTEAGEGEDGRIKSAVGIGALLADGIGDTIRVSFTEAPENEISVARKLINHIETYKNHKPITAPLFAQINPFEYERRSVRPVLRMGDKNVPVVMADLRGRTLSEILPLRGKQIPEYFFNGQEVLDLDGNSYPVLTLEEYLFGGSHWGQTKFIRTNKEEFDHFMNEN
;
A
#
# COMPACT_ATOMS: atom_id res chain seq x y z
N MET A 1 15.64 7.91 0.60
CA MET A 1 15.53 8.93 1.65
C MET A 1 15.05 8.30 2.97
N VAL A 2 13.89 7.61 3.07
CA VAL A 2 13.35 7.09 4.34
C VAL A 2 14.34 6.17 5.06
N TYR A 3 14.84 5.14 4.43
CA TYR A 3 15.82 4.23 5.04
C TYR A 3 17.11 4.92 5.48
N THR A 4 17.60 5.86 4.69
CA THR A 4 18.81 6.63 5.02
C THR A 4 18.61 7.43 6.30
N VAL A 5 17.48 8.11 6.45
CA VAL A 5 17.17 8.90 7.66
C VAL A 5 16.94 7.99 8.88
N ARG A 6 16.27 6.85 8.72
CA ARG A 6 16.15 5.83 9.78
C ARG A 6 17.52 5.34 10.26
N LEU A 7 18.43 5.03 9.31
CA LEU A 7 19.78 4.62 9.64
C LEU A 7 20.59 5.74 10.29
N LEU A 8 20.45 6.98 9.81
CA LEU A 8 21.08 8.16 10.42
C LEU A 8 20.61 8.31 11.87
N ASN A 9 19.31 8.31 12.11
CA ASN A 9 18.75 8.42 13.46
C ASN A 9 19.23 7.29 14.36
N TYR A 10 19.30 6.06 13.86
CA TYR A 10 19.86 4.93 14.60
C TYR A 10 21.31 5.15 14.99
N LYS A 11 22.17 5.58 14.06
CA LYS A 11 23.58 5.89 14.33
C LYS A 11 23.76 7.05 15.31
N MET A 12 22.97 8.12 15.14
CA MET A 12 22.98 9.25 16.07
C MET A 12 22.66 8.79 17.51
N ARG A 13 21.69 7.90 17.69
CA ARG A 13 21.35 7.35 19.01
C ARG A 13 22.47 6.51 19.61
N LEU A 14 23.21 5.75 18.80
CA LEU A 14 24.38 5.00 19.27
C LEU A 14 25.52 5.91 19.76
N GLU A 15 25.66 7.08 19.16
CA GLU A 15 26.67 8.10 19.49
C GLU A 15 26.14 9.15 20.49
N GLU A 16 24.97 8.87 21.11
CA GLU A 16 24.30 9.78 22.06
C GLU A 16 24.04 11.19 21.51
N MET A 17 23.86 11.32 20.17
CA MET A 17 23.56 12.58 19.51
C MET A 17 22.06 12.80 19.44
N SER A 18 21.59 14.02 19.81
CA SER A 18 20.17 14.41 19.83
C SER A 18 19.90 15.67 19.01
N TYR A 19 20.51 15.80 17.84
CA TYR A 19 20.30 16.94 16.96
C TYR A 19 18.93 16.87 16.29
N PRO A 20 18.23 18.02 16.17
CA PRO A 20 16.98 18.10 15.41
C PRO A 20 17.17 17.68 13.96
N LEU A 21 16.21 16.92 13.44
CA LEU A 21 16.23 16.43 12.06
C LEU A 21 15.24 17.23 11.20
N HIS A 22 15.76 17.76 10.09
CA HIS A 22 14.94 18.39 9.06
C HIS A 22 14.62 17.40 7.95
N LEU A 23 13.34 17.17 7.70
CA LEU A 23 12.88 16.24 6.66
C LEU A 23 12.41 16.99 5.43
N GLY A 24 12.82 16.52 4.26
CA GLY A 24 12.37 17.10 3.00
C GLY A 24 12.38 16.09 1.85
N VAL A 25 11.39 16.25 0.99
CA VAL A 25 11.40 15.63 -0.34
C VAL A 25 11.52 16.78 -1.33
N THR A 26 12.71 16.95 -1.90
CA THR A 26 12.99 17.97 -2.90
C THR A 26 12.57 17.51 -4.28
N GLU A 27 12.07 18.43 -5.10
CA GLU A 27 11.66 18.15 -6.48
C GLU A 27 10.63 17.00 -6.56
N ALA A 28 9.67 17.00 -5.65
CA ALA A 28 8.64 15.96 -5.60
C ALA A 28 7.77 15.92 -6.88
N GLY A 29 7.78 16.99 -7.67
CA GLY A 29 6.96 17.18 -8.87
C GLY A 29 5.80 18.13 -8.61
N GLU A 30 4.78 18.05 -9.44
CA GLU A 30 3.60 18.91 -9.36
C GLU A 30 2.33 18.10 -9.05
N GLY A 31 1.26 18.81 -8.72
CA GLY A 31 -0.06 18.25 -8.54
C GLY A 31 -0.11 17.17 -7.45
N GLU A 32 -0.88 16.14 -7.72
CA GLU A 32 -1.13 15.04 -6.78
C GLU A 32 0.10 14.16 -6.56
N ASP A 33 0.90 13.91 -7.60
CA ASP A 33 2.11 13.10 -7.51
C ASP A 33 3.12 13.66 -6.52
N GLY A 34 3.35 14.98 -6.55
CA GLY A 34 4.23 15.65 -5.61
C GLY A 34 3.73 15.52 -4.16
N ARG A 35 2.41 15.63 -3.96
CA ARG A 35 1.76 15.48 -2.65
C ARG A 35 1.90 14.07 -2.12
N ILE A 36 1.67 13.06 -2.96
CA ILE A 36 1.82 11.64 -2.59
C ILE A 36 3.27 11.32 -2.23
N LYS A 37 4.25 11.75 -3.03
CA LYS A 37 5.67 11.52 -2.75
C LYS A 37 6.11 12.15 -1.43
N SER A 38 5.66 13.37 -1.17
CA SER A 38 5.94 14.06 0.09
C SER A 38 5.27 13.38 1.28
N ALA A 39 4.02 12.95 1.13
CA ALA A 39 3.30 12.21 2.16
C ALA A 39 3.96 10.88 2.49
N VAL A 40 4.38 10.11 1.48
CA VAL A 40 5.08 8.83 1.68
C VAL A 40 6.46 9.05 2.32
N GLY A 41 7.27 9.98 1.78
CA GLY A 41 8.63 10.19 2.26
C GLY A 41 8.70 10.81 3.66
N ILE A 42 8.04 11.94 3.86
CA ILE A 42 8.03 12.65 5.14
C ILE A 42 7.12 11.96 6.14
N GLY A 43 5.91 11.56 5.71
CA GLY A 43 4.91 10.96 6.58
C GLY A 43 5.37 9.65 7.20
N ALA A 44 6.10 8.80 6.47
CA ALA A 44 6.66 7.56 7.03
C ALA A 44 7.62 7.84 8.21
N LEU A 45 8.45 8.87 8.10
CA LEU A 45 9.40 9.24 9.16
C LEU A 45 8.70 9.90 10.35
N LEU A 46 7.74 10.79 10.09
CA LEU A 46 6.92 11.39 11.15
C LEU A 46 6.12 10.33 11.92
N ALA A 47 5.62 9.30 11.24
CA ALA A 47 4.92 8.17 11.87
C ALA A 47 5.86 7.33 12.76
N ASP A 48 7.15 7.29 12.45
CA ASP A 48 8.18 6.67 13.31
C ASP A 48 8.61 7.60 14.47
N GLY A 49 8.06 8.82 14.57
CA GLY A 49 8.49 9.84 15.54
C GLY A 49 9.82 10.51 15.18
N ILE A 50 10.25 10.46 13.92
CA ILE A 50 11.49 11.05 13.42
C ILE A 50 11.15 12.31 12.62
N GLY A 51 11.73 13.44 13.01
CA GLY A 51 11.64 14.72 12.31
C GLY A 51 11.06 15.85 13.18
N ASP A 52 11.77 16.96 13.22
CA ASP A 52 11.46 18.13 14.04
C ASP A 52 10.96 19.29 13.16
N THR A 53 11.41 19.35 11.93
CA THR A 53 10.95 20.30 10.91
C THR A 53 10.78 19.59 9.57
N ILE A 54 9.87 20.09 8.74
CA ILE A 54 9.62 19.51 7.42
C ILE A 54 9.66 20.57 6.32
N ARG A 55 10.08 20.17 5.12
CA ARG A 55 9.97 20.94 3.89
C ARG A 55 9.27 20.10 2.84
N VAL A 56 8.19 20.62 2.34
CA VAL A 56 7.54 20.15 1.11
C VAL A 56 8.04 21.02 -0.04
N SER A 57 8.31 20.46 -1.20
CA SER A 57 8.80 21.20 -2.37
C SER A 57 8.11 20.68 -3.64
N PHE A 58 7.33 21.56 -4.27
CA PHE A 58 6.58 21.30 -5.49
C PHE A 58 7.01 22.26 -6.61
N THR A 59 6.64 21.93 -7.83
CA THR A 59 6.71 22.82 -8.99
C THR A 59 5.42 23.64 -9.10
N GLU A 60 5.01 24.26 -7.97
CA GLU A 60 3.79 25.06 -7.85
C GLU A 60 4.08 26.37 -7.09
N ALA A 61 3.07 27.22 -6.93
CA ALA A 61 3.20 28.40 -6.09
C ALA A 61 3.53 28.03 -4.63
N PRO A 62 4.50 28.71 -3.98
CA PRO A 62 5.00 28.33 -2.65
C PRO A 62 3.91 28.29 -1.57
N GLU A 63 2.84 29.06 -1.72
CA GLU A 63 1.71 29.07 -0.79
C GLU A 63 1.02 27.69 -0.67
N ASN A 64 1.04 26.93 -1.76
CA ASN A 64 0.46 25.58 -1.77
C ASN A 64 1.26 24.60 -0.91
N GLU A 65 2.56 24.78 -0.79
CA GLU A 65 3.43 23.94 0.05
C GLU A 65 3.03 23.99 1.53
N ILE A 66 2.70 25.19 2.04
CA ILE A 66 2.31 25.38 3.44
C ILE A 66 1.05 24.59 3.77
N SER A 67 0.06 24.64 2.89
CA SER A 67 -1.22 23.95 3.11
C SER A 67 -1.03 22.44 3.15
N VAL A 68 -0.20 21.89 2.28
CA VAL A 68 0.12 20.45 2.21
C VAL A 68 0.94 20.00 3.41
N ALA A 69 1.96 20.78 3.80
CA ALA A 69 2.77 20.50 4.99
C ALA A 69 1.90 20.44 6.25
N ARG A 70 0.99 21.40 6.44
CA ARG A 70 0.05 21.41 7.58
C ARG A 70 -0.91 20.23 7.57
N LYS A 71 -1.48 19.87 6.40
CA LYS A 71 -2.35 18.69 6.28
C LYS A 71 -1.62 17.42 6.68
N LEU A 72 -0.36 17.27 6.27
CA LEU A 72 0.46 16.10 6.61
C LEU A 72 0.71 16.04 8.13
N ILE A 73 1.14 17.13 8.75
CA ILE A 73 1.36 17.18 10.20
C ILE A 73 0.07 16.87 10.95
N ASN A 74 -1.03 17.53 10.61
CA ASN A 74 -2.32 17.29 11.26
C ASN A 74 -2.78 15.84 11.13
N HIS A 75 -2.56 15.21 9.98
CA HIS A 75 -2.88 13.79 9.79
C HIS A 75 -2.07 12.90 10.73
N ILE A 76 -0.77 13.10 10.83
CA ILE A 76 0.09 12.33 11.75
C ILE A 76 -0.32 12.56 13.21
N GLU A 77 -0.72 13.78 13.57
CA GLU A 77 -1.19 14.09 14.93
C GLU A 77 -2.42 13.28 15.35
N THR A 78 -3.29 12.90 14.41
CA THR A 78 -4.45 12.05 14.72
C THR A 78 -4.04 10.67 15.25
N TYR A 79 -2.83 10.21 14.99
CA TYR A 79 -2.33 8.90 15.44
C TYR A 79 -1.60 8.94 16.79
N LYS A 80 -1.33 10.10 17.37
CA LYS A 80 -0.61 10.24 18.66
C LYS A 80 -1.19 9.40 19.79
N ASN A 81 -2.52 9.24 19.80
CA ASN A 81 -3.25 8.50 20.82
C ASN A 81 -3.69 7.11 20.37
N HIS A 82 -3.19 6.62 19.24
CA HIS A 82 -3.52 5.29 18.77
C HIS A 82 -2.95 4.25 19.73
N LYS A 83 -3.77 3.29 20.16
CA LYS A 83 -3.28 2.18 20.98
C LYS A 83 -2.22 1.40 20.20
N PRO A 84 -1.13 0.96 20.84
CA PRO A 84 -0.12 0.13 20.18
C PRO A 84 -0.80 -1.08 19.54
N ILE A 85 -0.48 -1.32 18.26
CA ILE A 85 -0.91 -2.53 17.58
C ILE A 85 0.01 -3.64 18.08
N THR A 86 -0.57 -4.63 18.75
CA THR A 86 0.18 -5.83 19.15
C THR A 86 0.54 -6.58 17.88
N ALA A 87 1.73 -6.34 17.36
CA ALA A 87 2.27 -7.13 16.26
C ALA A 87 2.94 -8.39 16.83
N PRO A 88 2.71 -9.57 16.26
CA PRO A 88 3.58 -10.70 16.55
C PRO A 88 5.01 -10.28 16.17
N LEU A 89 5.98 -10.72 16.94
CA LEU A 89 7.40 -10.46 16.70
C LEU A 89 7.79 -11.09 15.34
N PHE A 90 7.57 -10.37 14.26
CA PHE A 90 8.15 -10.70 12.96
C PHE A 90 9.63 -10.31 12.99
N ALA A 91 10.43 -11.15 13.66
CA ALA A 91 11.86 -10.94 13.79
C ALA A 91 12.63 -11.04 12.45
N GLN A 92 11.93 -11.17 11.32
CA GLN A 92 12.54 -11.54 10.05
C GLN A 92 12.50 -10.45 8.98
N ILE A 93 11.88 -9.30 9.22
CA ILE A 93 11.87 -8.23 8.23
C ILE A 93 13.00 -7.26 8.54
N ASN A 94 14.05 -7.28 7.71
CA ASN A 94 15.10 -6.28 7.77
C ASN A 94 14.66 -5.05 6.93
N PRO A 95 14.39 -3.89 7.53
CA PRO A 95 13.94 -2.71 6.77
C PRO A 95 15.04 -2.07 5.90
N PHE A 96 16.29 -2.49 6.05
CA PHE A 96 17.45 -1.98 5.30
C PHE A 96 17.88 -2.90 4.16
N GLU A 97 17.30 -4.09 4.08
CA GLU A 97 17.60 -5.08 3.05
C GLU A 97 16.31 -5.55 2.40
N TYR A 98 16.25 -5.45 1.07
CA TYR A 98 15.09 -5.91 0.34
C TYR A 98 15.14 -7.42 0.19
N GLU A 99 14.25 -8.10 0.89
CA GLU A 99 13.98 -9.52 0.69
C GLU A 99 12.50 -9.72 0.35
N ARG A 100 12.26 -10.26 -0.83
CA ARG A 100 10.89 -10.55 -1.24
C ARG A 100 10.42 -11.84 -0.57
N ARG A 101 9.29 -11.77 0.11
CA ARG A 101 8.63 -12.94 0.68
C ARG A 101 8.36 -13.98 -0.42
N SER A 102 8.74 -15.24 -0.18
CA SER A 102 8.37 -16.35 -1.05
C SER A 102 6.86 -16.57 -1.00
N VAL A 103 6.23 -16.66 -2.15
CA VAL A 103 4.78 -16.82 -2.32
C VAL A 103 4.50 -17.84 -3.40
N ARG A 104 3.52 -18.73 -3.18
CA ARG A 104 3.03 -19.61 -4.23
C ARG A 104 2.40 -18.77 -5.35
N PRO A 105 2.77 -18.99 -6.62
CA PRO A 105 2.17 -18.24 -7.72
C PRO A 105 0.71 -18.65 -7.93
N VAL A 106 -0.14 -17.65 -8.14
CA VAL A 106 -1.53 -17.83 -8.57
C VAL A 106 -1.75 -16.89 -9.75
N LEU A 107 -2.04 -17.44 -10.92
CA LEU A 107 -2.09 -16.69 -12.17
C LEU A 107 -0.79 -15.88 -12.38
N ARG A 108 -0.92 -14.55 -12.58
CA ARG A 108 0.23 -13.62 -12.68
C ARG A 108 0.63 -12.99 -11.34
N MET A 109 0.07 -13.47 -10.22
CA MET A 109 0.36 -12.95 -8.88
C MET A 109 1.33 -13.87 -8.14
N GLY A 110 2.22 -13.29 -7.35
CA GLY A 110 3.17 -14.02 -6.51
C GLY A 110 4.45 -14.46 -7.23
N ASP A 111 5.27 -15.25 -6.56
CA ASP A 111 6.61 -15.69 -6.98
C ASP A 111 7.47 -14.51 -7.49
N LYS A 112 8.04 -14.62 -8.68
CA LYS A 112 8.87 -13.58 -9.31
C LYS A 112 8.07 -12.54 -10.10
N ASN A 113 6.74 -12.68 -10.18
CA ASN A 113 5.91 -11.74 -10.89
C ASN A 113 5.91 -10.38 -10.19
N VAL A 114 5.85 -9.31 -10.98
CA VAL A 114 5.62 -7.96 -10.45
C VAL A 114 4.20 -7.84 -9.86
N PRO A 115 3.97 -6.94 -8.92
CA PRO A 115 2.61 -6.66 -8.46
C PRO A 115 1.69 -6.31 -9.63
N VAL A 116 0.48 -6.87 -9.62
CA VAL A 116 -0.55 -6.63 -10.64
C VAL A 116 -1.58 -5.62 -10.14
N VAL A 117 -2.24 -4.94 -11.07
CA VAL A 117 -3.32 -4.00 -10.77
C VAL A 117 -4.65 -4.64 -11.13
N MET A 118 -5.59 -4.60 -10.19
CA MET A 118 -6.98 -4.99 -10.40
C MET A 118 -7.88 -3.77 -10.30
N ALA A 119 -8.63 -3.46 -11.35
CA ALA A 119 -9.61 -2.38 -11.34
C ALA A 119 -10.97 -2.88 -10.84
N ASP A 120 -11.56 -2.17 -9.90
CA ASP A 120 -12.94 -2.40 -9.47
C ASP A 120 -13.90 -1.71 -10.41
N LEU A 121 -14.66 -2.49 -11.17
CA LEU A 121 -15.64 -2.04 -12.15
C LEU A 121 -17.08 -2.10 -11.66
N ARG A 122 -17.32 -2.31 -10.38
CA ARG A 122 -18.69 -2.34 -9.87
C ARG A 122 -19.43 -1.03 -10.18
N GLY A 123 -20.51 -1.12 -10.93
CA GLY A 123 -21.26 0.04 -11.40
C GLY A 123 -20.63 0.81 -12.57
N ARG A 124 -19.60 0.26 -13.22
CA ARG A 124 -18.95 0.82 -14.42
C ARG A 124 -18.91 -0.22 -15.52
N THR A 125 -18.71 0.24 -16.73
CA THR A 125 -18.58 -0.63 -17.90
C THR A 125 -17.12 -0.71 -18.36
N LEU A 126 -16.76 -1.82 -18.98
CA LEU A 126 -15.42 -2.01 -19.56
C LEU A 126 -15.09 -0.93 -20.60
N SER A 127 -16.11 -0.41 -21.31
CA SER A 127 -15.97 0.65 -22.30
C SER A 127 -15.46 1.98 -21.74
N GLU A 128 -15.63 2.23 -20.44
CA GLU A 128 -15.09 3.42 -19.78
C GLU A 128 -13.57 3.32 -19.56
N ILE A 129 -13.02 2.10 -19.56
CA ILE A 129 -11.62 1.82 -19.35
C ILE A 129 -10.88 1.56 -20.66
N LEU A 130 -11.56 1.12 -21.70
CA LEU A 130 -10.98 0.89 -23.02
C LEU A 130 -10.19 2.08 -23.62
N PRO A 131 -10.45 3.37 -23.25
CA PRO A 131 -9.61 4.48 -23.67
C PRO A 131 -8.21 4.45 -23.08
N LEU A 132 -7.98 3.73 -21.95
CA LEU A 132 -6.64 3.54 -21.38
C LEU A 132 -5.82 2.68 -22.34
N ARG A 133 -4.59 3.11 -22.61
CA ARG A 133 -3.69 2.41 -23.54
C ARG A 133 -2.35 2.13 -22.89
N GLY A 134 -1.71 1.04 -23.35
CA GLY A 134 -0.37 0.67 -22.94
C GLY A 134 -0.29 0.29 -21.46
N LYS A 135 0.68 0.85 -20.72
CA LYS A 135 0.96 0.52 -19.31
C LYS A 135 -0.10 0.98 -18.30
N GLN A 136 -1.11 1.71 -18.76
CA GLN A 136 -2.19 2.21 -17.90
C GLN A 136 -3.37 1.24 -17.82
N ILE A 137 -3.34 0.13 -18.56
CA ILE A 137 -4.41 -0.88 -18.53
C ILE A 137 -4.15 -1.80 -17.34
N PRO A 138 -5.11 -1.96 -16.40
CA PRO A 138 -5.03 -2.95 -15.34
C PRO A 138 -4.95 -4.37 -15.92
N GLU A 139 -4.25 -5.27 -15.25
CA GLU A 139 -4.15 -6.69 -15.66
C GLU A 139 -5.42 -7.47 -15.36
N TYR A 140 -6.21 -7.03 -14.36
CA TYR A 140 -7.43 -7.68 -13.94
C TYR A 140 -8.56 -6.67 -13.71
N PHE A 141 -9.80 -7.15 -13.87
CA PHE A 141 -11.02 -6.34 -13.72
C PHE A 141 -12.03 -7.11 -12.87
N PHE A 142 -12.48 -6.50 -11.78
CA PHE A 142 -13.53 -7.07 -10.95
C PHE A 142 -14.88 -6.41 -11.25
N ASN A 143 -15.87 -7.20 -11.69
CA ASN A 143 -17.21 -6.72 -12.04
C ASN A 143 -18.25 -6.85 -10.92
N GLY A 144 -17.87 -7.39 -9.78
CA GLY A 144 -18.74 -7.66 -8.63
C GLY A 144 -19.04 -9.14 -8.42
N GLN A 145 -18.89 -9.98 -9.44
CA GLN A 145 -19.12 -11.44 -9.40
C GLN A 145 -17.91 -12.24 -9.87
N GLU A 146 -17.14 -11.68 -10.80
CA GLU A 146 -16.00 -12.33 -11.42
C GLU A 146 -14.83 -11.38 -11.56
N VAL A 147 -13.64 -11.94 -11.59
CA VAL A 147 -12.42 -11.28 -12.02
C VAL A 147 -12.13 -11.70 -13.45
N LEU A 148 -11.96 -10.73 -14.34
CA LEU A 148 -11.60 -10.93 -15.74
C LEU A 148 -10.14 -10.55 -15.96
N ASP A 149 -9.41 -11.27 -16.79
CA ASP A 149 -8.07 -10.87 -17.25
C ASP A 149 -8.10 -10.29 -18.66
N LEU A 150 -6.96 -9.80 -19.13
CA LEU A 150 -6.80 -9.21 -20.47
C LEU A 150 -6.91 -10.25 -21.60
N ASP A 151 -6.74 -11.53 -21.29
CA ASP A 151 -6.83 -12.64 -22.25
C ASP A 151 -8.30 -13.13 -22.41
N GLY A 152 -9.23 -12.54 -21.64
CA GLY A 152 -10.66 -12.85 -21.68
C GLY A 152 -11.05 -14.03 -20.78
N ASN A 153 -10.15 -14.49 -19.91
CA ASN A 153 -10.51 -15.51 -18.93
C ASN A 153 -11.31 -14.87 -17.79
N SER A 154 -12.24 -15.64 -17.25
CA SER A 154 -13.07 -15.27 -16.09
C SER A 154 -12.80 -16.18 -14.91
N TYR A 155 -12.71 -15.60 -13.74
CA TYR A 155 -12.47 -16.28 -12.47
C TYR A 155 -13.55 -15.92 -11.47
N PRO A 156 -14.32 -16.89 -10.94
CA PRO A 156 -15.41 -16.59 -10.02
C PRO A 156 -14.90 -15.98 -8.71
N VAL A 157 -15.69 -15.04 -8.18
CA VAL A 157 -15.48 -14.47 -6.85
C VAL A 157 -16.57 -15.00 -5.94
N LEU A 158 -16.18 -15.85 -5.00
CA LEU A 158 -17.06 -16.52 -4.06
C LEU A 158 -17.05 -15.81 -2.70
N THR A 159 -18.14 -15.88 -1.97
CA THR A 159 -18.13 -15.63 -0.53
C THR A 159 -17.37 -16.77 0.18
N LEU A 160 -16.98 -16.54 1.44
CA LEU A 160 -16.34 -17.59 2.24
C LEU A 160 -17.27 -18.77 2.41
N GLU A 161 -18.56 -18.55 2.61
CA GLU A 161 -19.60 -19.59 2.75
C GLU A 161 -19.74 -20.43 1.48
N GLU A 162 -19.84 -19.79 0.30
CA GLU A 162 -19.88 -20.47 -0.99
C GLU A 162 -18.62 -21.30 -1.25
N TYR A 163 -17.46 -20.81 -0.81
CA TYR A 163 -16.20 -21.55 -0.91
C TYR A 163 -16.18 -22.80 -0.05
N LEU A 164 -16.66 -22.70 1.21
CA LEU A 164 -16.63 -23.80 2.16
C LEU A 164 -17.69 -24.88 1.86
N PHE A 165 -18.88 -24.47 1.44
CA PHE A 165 -20.04 -25.35 1.34
C PHE A 165 -20.57 -25.54 -0.09
N GLY A 166 -20.15 -24.73 -1.04
CA GLY A 166 -20.71 -24.69 -2.39
C GLY A 166 -20.27 -25.80 -3.36
N GLY A 167 -19.28 -26.61 -3.05
CA GLY A 167 -18.90 -27.90 -3.71
C GLY A 167 -18.59 -27.91 -5.21
N SER A 168 -19.00 -26.92 -6.01
CA SER A 168 -19.01 -27.00 -7.48
C SER A 168 -17.78 -26.42 -8.21
N HIS A 169 -16.81 -25.88 -7.50
CA HIS A 169 -15.69 -25.13 -8.11
C HIS A 169 -14.31 -25.74 -7.84
N TRP A 170 -14.23 -27.07 -7.67
CA TRP A 170 -12.97 -27.76 -7.46
C TRP A 170 -12.12 -27.72 -8.74
N GLY A 171 -10.84 -27.35 -8.58
CA GLY A 171 -9.86 -27.39 -9.68
C GLY A 171 -9.73 -26.08 -10.48
N GLN A 172 -10.57 -25.07 -10.27
CA GLN A 172 -10.44 -23.77 -10.93
C GLN A 172 -9.84 -22.73 -9.98
N THR A 173 -9.06 -21.81 -10.52
CA THR A 173 -8.64 -20.62 -9.79
C THR A 173 -9.86 -19.75 -9.49
N LYS A 174 -10.00 -19.32 -8.24
CA LYS A 174 -11.10 -18.50 -7.76
C LYS A 174 -10.59 -17.43 -6.79
N PHE A 175 -11.37 -16.38 -6.62
CA PHE A 175 -11.15 -15.35 -5.62
C PHE A 175 -12.18 -15.51 -4.51
N ILE A 176 -11.77 -15.27 -3.28
CA ILE A 176 -12.68 -15.32 -2.12
C ILE A 176 -12.83 -13.90 -1.59
N ARG A 177 -14.08 -13.44 -1.53
CA ARG A 177 -14.44 -12.18 -0.91
C ARG A 177 -14.85 -12.47 0.53
N THR A 178 -14.11 -11.89 1.48
CA THR A 178 -14.37 -12.04 2.90
C THR A 178 -14.16 -10.69 3.60
N ASN A 179 -14.76 -10.51 4.75
CA ASN A 179 -14.44 -9.42 5.67
C ASN A 179 -13.41 -9.89 6.71
N LYS A 180 -12.96 -8.96 7.56
CA LYS A 180 -11.94 -9.27 8.56
C LYS A 180 -12.42 -10.31 9.57
N GLU A 181 -13.65 -10.20 10.04
CA GLU A 181 -14.20 -11.09 11.07
C GLU A 181 -14.34 -12.53 10.55
N GLU A 182 -14.87 -12.70 9.34
CA GLU A 182 -14.96 -13.98 8.65
C GLU A 182 -13.59 -14.60 8.42
N PHE A 183 -12.62 -13.79 7.99
CA PHE A 183 -11.25 -14.24 7.74
C PHE A 183 -10.57 -14.68 9.04
N ASP A 184 -10.65 -13.88 10.10
CA ASP A 184 -10.04 -14.20 11.39
C ASP A 184 -10.67 -15.49 11.98
N HIS A 185 -11.97 -15.68 11.83
CA HIS A 185 -12.65 -16.91 12.24
C HIS A 185 -12.14 -18.13 11.46
N PHE A 186 -12.08 -18.02 10.12
CA PHE A 186 -11.57 -19.09 9.26
C PHE A 186 -10.12 -19.49 9.59
N MET A 187 -9.24 -18.51 9.86
CA MET A 187 -7.83 -18.75 10.19
C MET A 187 -7.63 -19.37 11.57
N ASN A 188 -8.56 -19.18 12.50
CA ASN A 188 -8.49 -19.74 13.86
C ASN A 188 -9.04 -21.16 13.94
N GLU A 189 -9.87 -21.60 13.01
CA GLU A 189 -10.50 -22.92 13.00
C GLU A 189 -9.77 -23.94 12.11
N ASN A 190 -8.81 -23.51 11.27
CA ASN A 190 -8.01 -24.35 10.35
C ASN A 190 -6.51 -24.11 10.53
#